data_a5e08a3e5dcfffb1a7ead5cb03328784
#
_entry.id   a5e08a3e5dcfffb1a7ead5cb03328784
#
_cell.length_a   1.000
_cell.length_b   1.000
_cell.length_c   1.000
_cell.angle_alpha   90.00
_cell.angle_beta   90.00
_cell.angle_gamma   90.00
#
_symmetry.space_group_name_H-M   'P 1'
#
loop_
_entity.id
_entity.type
_entity.pdbx_description
1 polymer ?
#
loop_
_entity_poly.entity_id
_entity_poly.type
_entity_poly.pdbx_seq_one_letter_code
_entity_poly.pdbx_strand_id
1 'polypeptide(L)'
;VRAKLVFLTVALILVSVFMLRDDAAAESGLSDLPPYIAVNDSGISFADAFPETRDGILFVPVRKMADAMKLSIEVEGEEVRLSGRGKSVSLFVKKNVAVEPDGRETELWLFARDGRLLVPLEFLTAYFEYQMKTYPELPAIRLSDREAALDDDAFLRQAKAETGRGAGENKLPLYLTFDDGPTSHTMELLDVLEAHGAKATFFVLGPAVAKYPEAVERMVEEGHRVGLHGMTHDRKRFYERPQASLNEMNEANERLKKAANVTSSLIRVPYGSKPYFTKDYRDATAAAGYRLWDWNLDTVDWKYKGDTDGLLKKIKEDVRKLKRQGTAPVVLLHDRKTTISALPRILEALEAEGYAFLRIEDSMEPLNFWQDHR
;
A
#
# COMPACT_ATOMS: atom_id res chain seq x y z
N VAL A 1 -3.40 11.96 44.80
CA VAL A 1 -2.09 11.29 45.05
C VAL A 1 -2.14 9.79 44.79
N ARG A 2 -3.30 9.09 44.91
CA ARG A 2 -3.38 7.63 44.68
C ARG A 2 -3.57 7.23 43.21
N ALA A 3 -4.04 8.11 42.32
CA ALA A 3 -4.27 7.80 40.89
C ALA A 3 -2.95 7.84 40.07
N LYS A 4 -1.94 8.57 40.47
CA LYS A 4 -0.63 8.62 39.76
C LYS A 4 0.22 7.36 39.95
N LEU A 5 -0.02 6.55 40.99
CA LEU A 5 0.81 5.38 41.30
C LEU A 5 0.42 4.12 40.49
N VAL A 6 -0.83 4.03 40.02
CA VAL A 6 -1.31 2.84 39.27
C VAL A 6 -0.85 2.89 37.81
N PHE A 7 -0.74 4.09 37.21
CA PHE A 7 -0.27 4.23 35.81
C PHE A 7 1.25 4.04 35.64
N LEU A 8 2.04 4.39 36.67
CA LEU A 8 3.49 4.16 36.63
C LEU A 8 3.85 2.66 36.71
N THR A 9 3.02 1.85 37.39
CA THR A 9 3.24 0.41 37.52
C THR A 9 2.90 -0.37 36.25
N VAL A 10 1.89 0.05 35.48
CA VAL A 10 1.54 -0.58 34.22
C VAL A 10 2.56 -0.23 33.11
N ALA A 11 3.06 1.02 33.08
CA ALA A 11 4.11 1.44 32.17
C ALA A 11 5.46 0.73 32.44
N LEU A 12 5.80 0.49 33.73
CA LEU A 12 7.04 -0.21 34.09
C LEU A 12 7.02 -1.72 33.81
N ILE A 13 5.85 -2.37 33.85
CA ILE A 13 5.73 -3.81 33.55
C ILE A 13 5.79 -4.05 32.03
N LEU A 14 5.27 -3.13 31.21
CA LEU A 14 5.34 -3.22 29.74
C LEU A 14 6.76 -2.93 29.20
N VAL A 15 7.50 -1.99 29.81
CA VAL A 15 8.90 -1.71 29.47
C VAL A 15 9.82 -2.89 29.81
N SER A 16 9.55 -3.63 30.88
CA SER A 16 10.39 -4.78 31.25
C SER A 16 10.19 -6.03 30.38
N VAL A 17 9.06 -6.19 29.70
CA VAL A 17 8.82 -7.29 28.75
C VAL A 17 9.47 -6.99 27.38
N PHE A 18 9.61 -5.72 27.03
CA PHE A 18 10.24 -5.31 25.75
C PHE A 18 11.77 -5.25 25.83
N MET A 19 12.34 -4.89 26.99
CA MET A 19 13.81 -4.82 27.18
C MET A 19 14.52 -6.20 27.20
N LEU A 20 13.79 -7.30 27.36
CA LEU A 20 14.35 -8.66 27.29
C LEU A 20 14.36 -9.25 25.89
N ARG A 21 13.99 -8.47 24.86
CA ARG A 21 13.80 -8.95 23.48
C ARG A 21 14.88 -8.53 22.49
N ASP A 22 15.70 -7.53 22.83
CA ASP A 22 16.67 -6.98 21.85
C ASP A 22 17.80 -7.95 21.46
N ASP A 23 18.15 -8.92 22.31
CA ASP A 23 19.27 -9.82 22.01
C ASP A 23 18.94 -10.99 21.06
N ALA A 24 17.67 -11.40 20.98
CA ALA A 24 17.26 -12.51 20.11
C ALA A 24 16.80 -12.06 18.70
N ALA A 25 16.32 -10.81 18.56
CA ALA A 25 15.87 -10.24 17.30
C ALA A 25 17.02 -9.68 16.45
N ALA A 26 18.13 -9.29 17.08
CA ALA A 26 19.31 -8.78 16.39
C ALA A 26 20.04 -9.84 15.55
N GLU A 27 19.90 -11.12 15.87
CA GLU A 27 20.51 -12.22 15.11
C GLU A 27 19.67 -12.71 13.91
N SER A 28 18.39 -12.31 13.80
CA SER A 28 17.48 -12.88 12.79
C SER A 28 17.23 -11.99 11.56
N GLY A 29 17.74 -10.76 11.51
CA GLY A 29 17.45 -9.80 10.42
C GLY A 29 15.97 -9.38 10.35
N LEU A 30 15.17 -9.74 11.35
CA LEU A 30 13.70 -9.51 11.42
C LEU A 30 13.33 -8.11 11.93
N SER A 31 14.32 -7.32 12.41
CA SER A 31 14.07 -6.05 13.12
C SER A 31 13.63 -4.88 12.22
N ASP A 32 13.80 -4.97 10.90
CA ASP A 32 13.64 -3.83 10.00
C ASP A 32 12.33 -3.81 9.21
N LEU A 33 11.44 -4.78 9.42
CA LEU A 33 10.20 -4.89 8.66
C LEU A 33 8.99 -4.45 9.50
N PRO A 34 8.06 -3.68 8.90
CA PRO A 34 6.82 -3.37 9.60
C PRO A 34 6.05 -4.66 9.87
N PRO A 35 5.50 -4.82 11.09
CA PRO A 35 4.73 -6.00 11.42
C PRO A 35 3.45 -6.07 10.58
N TYR A 36 2.98 -7.28 10.28
CA TYR A 36 1.62 -7.47 9.81
C TYR A 36 0.66 -7.08 10.94
N ILE A 37 -0.19 -6.09 10.69
CA ILE A 37 -1.17 -5.62 11.67
C ILE A 37 -2.56 -6.02 11.20
N ALA A 38 -3.35 -6.61 12.08
CA ALA A 38 -4.73 -6.98 11.82
C ALA A 38 -5.65 -6.43 12.91
N VAL A 39 -6.89 -6.10 12.52
CA VAL A 39 -7.98 -5.82 13.43
C VAL A 39 -9.00 -6.96 13.32
N ASN A 40 -9.26 -7.62 14.42
CA ASN A 40 -9.98 -8.90 14.51
C ASN A 40 -9.33 -9.94 13.59
N ASP A 41 -9.98 -10.30 12.49
CA ASP A 41 -9.51 -11.33 11.58
C ASP A 41 -9.04 -10.74 10.22
N SER A 42 -8.99 -9.41 10.08
CA SER A 42 -8.68 -8.73 8.82
C SER A 42 -7.35 -8.02 8.90
N GLY A 43 -6.42 -8.37 8.01
CA GLY A 43 -5.15 -7.69 7.82
C GLY A 43 -5.32 -6.26 7.31
N ILE A 44 -4.45 -5.35 7.76
CA ILE A 44 -4.43 -3.96 7.31
C ILE A 44 -3.34 -3.80 6.26
N SER A 45 -3.71 -3.32 5.07
CA SER A 45 -2.73 -2.93 4.04
C SER A 45 -2.27 -1.49 4.25
N PHE A 46 -0.95 -1.30 4.37
CA PHE A 46 -0.29 -0.01 4.52
C PHE A 46 0.45 0.38 3.23
N ALA A 47 -0.24 0.35 2.09
CA ALA A 47 0.38 0.52 0.78
C ALA A 47 1.08 1.87 0.57
N ASP A 48 0.66 2.90 1.28
CA ASP A 48 1.06 4.29 1.06
C ASP A 48 1.73 4.97 2.27
N ALA A 49 1.61 4.36 3.44
CA ALA A 49 2.30 4.78 4.67
C ALA A 49 2.47 3.58 5.59
N PHE A 50 3.71 3.26 5.92
CA PHE A 50 4.00 2.11 6.80
C PHE A 50 3.98 2.49 8.28
N PRO A 51 3.62 1.52 9.15
CA PRO A 51 3.99 1.58 10.55
C PRO A 51 5.49 1.82 10.72
N GLU A 52 5.85 2.62 11.70
CA GLU A 52 7.24 2.99 11.97
C GLU A 52 7.55 2.83 13.44
N THR A 53 8.67 2.18 13.76
CA THR A 53 9.16 2.08 15.13
C THR A 53 10.18 3.18 15.41
N ARG A 54 9.94 3.99 16.44
CA ARG A 54 10.87 5.01 16.97
C ARG A 54 11.00 4.82 18.45
N ASP A 55 12.23 4.73 18.93
CA ASP A 55 12.54 4.57 20.37
C ASP A 55 11.69 3.46 21.04
N GLY A 56 11.51 2.33 20.32
CA GLY A 56 10.74 1.17 20.78
C GLY A 56 9.20 1.33 20.72
N ILE A 57 8.67 2.47 20.24
CA ILE A 57 7.24 2.73 20.09
C ILE A 57 6.84 2.51 18.63
N LEU A 58 5.83 1.68 18.40
CA LEU A 58 5.28 1.46 17.08
C LEU A 58 4.21 2.51 16.76
N PHE A 59 4.49 3.33 15.77
CA PHE A 59 3.57 4.34 15.23
C PHE A 59 2.85 3.82 14.00
N VAL A 60 1.58 4.15 13.88
CA VAL A 60 0.72 3.70 12.78
C VAL A 60 -0.04 4.88 12.14
N PRO A 61 -0.31 4.86 10.83
CA PRO A 61 -1.12 5.88 10.17
C PRO A 61 -2.55 5.89 10.73
N VAL A 62 -2.94 7.01 11.35
CA VAL A 62 -4.19 7.10 12.12
C VAL A 62 -5.43 6.81 11.28
N ARG A 63 -5.49 7.28 10.03
CA ARG A 63 -6.64 7.07 9.15
C ARG A 63 -6.86 5.58 8.84
N LYS A 64 -5.79 4.88 8.48
CA LYS A 64 -5.85 3.43 8.22
C LYS A 64 -6.30 2.63 9.43
N MET A 65 -5.82 3.03 10.60
CA MET A 65 -6.25 2.39 11.84
C MET A 65 -7.71 2.72 12.17
N ALA A 66 -8.13 3.98 11.99
CA ALA A 66 -9.52 4.38 12.21
C ALA A 66 -10.48 3.56 11.32
N ASP A 67 -10.17 3.44 10.03
CA ASP A 67 -10.97 2.65 9.10
C ASP A 67 -11.07 1.18 9.54
N ALA A 68 -9.93 0.55 9.84
CA ALA A 68 -9.89 -0.85 10.27
C ALA A 68 -10.59 -1.09 11.61
N MET A 69 -10.49 -0.13 12.55
CA MET A 69 -11.13 -0.17 13.86
C MET A 69 -12.60 0.30 13.84
N LYS A 70 -13.15 0.63 12.65
CA LYS A 70 -14.51 1.16 12.45
C LYS A 70 -14.77 2.44 13.28
N LEU A 71 -13.76 3.33 13.35
CA LEU A 71 -13.86 4.62 14.00
C LEU A 71 -14.14 5.71 12.95
N SER A 72 -14.94 6.71 13.31
CA SER A 72 -15.02 7.93 12.50
C SER A 72 -13.81 8.80 12.76
N ILE A 73 -13.36 9.49 11.70
CA ILE A 73 -12.25 10.46 11.77
C ILE A 73 -12.71 11.79 11.19
N GLU A 74 -12.56 12.84 11.97
CA GLU A 74 -12.85 14.21 11.57
C GLU A 74 -11.56 15.03 11.71
N VAL A 75 -11.29 15.90 10.73
CA VAL A 75 -10.10 16.77 10.73
C VAL A 75 -10.56 18.21 10.64
N GLU A 76 -10.26 18.99 11.68
CA GLU A 76 -10.57 20.41 11.74
C GLU A 76 -9.30 21.20 12.12
N GLY A 77 -8.69 21.84 11.12
CA GLY A 77 -7.43 22.53 11.28
C GLY A 77 -6.29 21.60 11.75
N GLU A 78 -5.84 21.76 12.99
CA GLU A 78 -4.77 20.95 13.60
C GLU A 78 -5.31 19.85 14.54
N GLU A 79 -6.61 19.77 14.68
CA GLU A 79 -7.30 18.75 15.46
C GLU A 79 -7.70 17.57 14.57
N VAL A 80 -7.36 16.38 15.01
CA VAL A 80 -7.85 15.12 14.44
C VAL A 80 -8.67 14.42 15.51
N ARG A 81 -10.00 14.36 15.30
CA ARG A 81 -10.91 13.70 16.24
C ARG A 81 -11.23 12.30 15.78
N LEU A 82 -11.07 11.35 16.68
CA LEU A 82 -11.46 9.96 16.51
C LEU A 82 -12.65 9.66 17.39
N SER A 83 -13.68 9.01 16.83
CA SER A 83 -14.86 8.63 17.59
C SER A 83 -15.35 7.23 17.21
N GLY A 84 -15.74 6.45 18.20
CA GLY A 84 -16.28 5.10 18.04
C GLY A 84 -16.35 4.35 19.36
N ARG A 85 -17.09 3.26 19.38
CA ARG A 85 -17.24 2.39 20.58
C ARG A 85 -17.67 3.15 21.84
N GLY A 86 -18.47 4.21 21.67
CA GLY A 86 -18.90 5.06 22.77
C GLY A 86 -17.84 6.00 23.33
N LYS A 87 -16.70 6.14 22.68
CA LYS A 87 -15.58 6.99 23.08
C LYS A 87 -15.23 8.00 21.97
N SER A 88 -14.59 9.09 22.37
CA SER A 88 -14.07 10.10 21.47
C SER A 88 -12.80 10.71 22.03
N VAL A 89 -11.84 11.02 21.16
CA VAL A 89 -10.58 11.69 21.55
C VAL A 89 -10.13 12.63 20.45
N SER A 90 -9.64 13.81 20.82
CA SER A 90 -9.04 14.79 19.93
C SER A 90 -7.53 14.77 20.04
N LEU A 91 -6.85 14.61 18.90
CA LEU A 91 -5.39 14.57 18.80
C LEU A 91 -4.89 15.92 18.29
N PHE A 92 -3.99 16.56 19.04
CA PHE A 92 -3.39 17.84 18.68
C PHE A 92 -1.90 17.65 18.37
N VAL A 93 -1.58 17.58 17.08
CA VAL A 93 -0.23 17.21 16.60
C VAL A 93 0.85 18.15 17.10
N LYS A 94 0.63 19.47 17.01
CA LYS A 94 1.64 20.45 17.43
C LYS A 94 1.87 20.49 18.95
N LYS A 95 0.89 20.07 19.72
CA LYS A 95 0.97 20.04 21.18
C LYS A 95 1.44 18.70 21.72
N ASN A 96 1.47 17.67 20.89
CA ASN A 96 1.73 16.28 21.29
C ASN A 96 0.82 15.82 22.45
N VAL A 97 -0.49 16.10 22.33
CA VAL A 97 -1.48 15.70 23.33
C VAL A 97 -2.72 15.08 22.68
N ALA A 98 -3.29 14.14 23.41
CA ALA A 98 -4.65 13.64 23.19
C ALA A 98 -5.57 14.22 24.26
N VAL A 99 -6.73 14.73 23.88
CA VAL A 99 -7.71 15.36 24.79
C VAL A 99 -9.03 14.58 24.73
N GLU A 100 -9.48 14.11 25.88
CA GLU A 100 -10.75 13.41 26.04
C GLU A 100 -11.92 14.41 26.18
N PRO A 101 -13.19 14.01 25.98
CA PRO A 101 -14.34 14.91 26.09
C PRO A 101 -14.52 15.55 27.47
N ASP A 102 -14.00 14.93 28.53
CA ASP A 102 -14.00 15.46 29.90
C ASP A 102 -12.87 16.47 30.16
N GLY A 103 -12.07 16.77 29.14
CA GLY A 103 -10.94 17.70 29.22
C GLY A 103 -9.65 17.07 29.74
N ARG A 104 -9.62 15.76 29.96
CA ARG A 104 -8.39 15.05 30.37
C ARG A 104 -7.40 15.05 29.23
N GLU A 105 -6.18 15.49 29.52
CA GLU A 105 -5.07 15.52 28.58
C GLU A 105 -4.11 14.35 28.85
N THR A 106 -3.67 13.72 27.78
CA THR A 106 -2.61 12.70 27.81
C THR A 106 -1.49 13.16 26.88
N GLU A 107 -0.28 13.31 27.41
CA GLU A 107 0.90 13.54 26.57
C GLU A 107 1.10 12.34 25.65
N LEU A 108 1.22 12.63 24.35
CA LEU A 108 1.27 11.60 23.31
C LEU A 108 2.19 12.06 22.21
N TRP A 109 3.23 11.30 21.95
CA TRP A 109 4.10 11.63 20.84
C TRP A 109 3.37 11.42 19.51
N LEU A 110 3.14 12.52 18.79
CA LEU A 110 2.44 12.56 17.51
C LEU A 110 3.34 13.20 16.46
N PHE A 111 3.35 12.69 15.25
CA PHE A 111 4.04 13.36 14.16
C PHE A 111 3.35 13.12 12.81
N ALA A 112 3.55 14.05 11.88
CA ALA A 112 3.08 13.93 10.53
C ALA A 112 4.25 13.57 9.60
N ARG A 113 4.02 12.59 8.70
CA ARG A 113 4.92 12.22 7.63
C ARG A 113 4.13 12.16 6.33
N ASP A 114 4.60 12.86 5.30
CA ASP A 114 3.99 12.90 3.96
C ASP A 114 2.47 13.21 4.00
N GLY A 115 2.09 14.15 4.88
CA GLY A 115 0.71 14.58 5.07
C GLY A 115 -0.17 13.61 5.89
N ARG A 116 0.42 12.57 6.48
CA ARG A 116 -0.28 11.58 7.31
C ARG A 116 0.12 11.69 8.76
N LEU A 117 -0.88 11.68 9.63
CA LEU A 117 -0.65 11.63 11.07
C LEU A 117 -0.34 10.19 11.49
N LEU A 118 0.79 10.02 12.17
CA LEU A 118 1.18 8.78 12.84
C LEU A 118 0.98 8.92 14.35
N VAL A 119 0.39 7.87 14.92
CA VAL A 119 0.05 7.77 16.33
C VAL A 119 0.57 6.47 16.92
N PRO A 120 0.94 6.41 18.22
CA PRO A 120 1.31 5.16 18.84
C PRO A 120 0.17 4.14 18.78
N LEU A 121 0.48 2.93 18.30
CA LEU A 121 -0.52 1.84 18.21
C LEU A 121 -1.08 1.49 19.59
N GLU A 122 -0.22 1.48 20.60
CA GLU A 122 -0.60 1.16 21.98
C GLU A 122 -1.63 2.15 22.53
N PHE A 123 -1.52 3.43 22.18
CA PHE A 123 -2.50 4.43 22.57
C PHE A 123 -3.87 4.11 21.99
N LEU A 124 -3.96 3.85 20.69
CA LEU A 124 -5.22 3.53 20.03
C LEU A 124 -5.87 2.28 20.62
N THR A 125 -5.07 1.24 20.83
CA THR A 125 -5.57 -0.04 21.38
C THR A 125 -6.08 0.09 22.80
N ALA A 126 -5.33 0.79 23.66
CA ALA A 126 -5.73 1.02 25.04
C ALA A 126 -6.96 1.93 25.14
N TYR A 127 -6.98 3.03 24.38
CA TYR A 127 -8.08 3.99 24.41
C TYR A 127 -9.40 3.39 23.92
N PHE A 128 -9.38 2.66 22.80
CA PHE A 128 -10.57 2.04 22.21
C PHE A 128 -10.83 0.60 22.69
N GLU A 129 -10.12 0.15 23.72
CA GLU A 129 -10.34 -1.14 24.38
C GLU A 129 -10.23 -2.36 23.45
N TYR A 130 -9.18 -2.40 22.63
CA TYR A 130 -8.79 -3.60 21.91
C TYR A 130 -7.75 -4.40 22.73
N GLN A 131 -7.85 -5.71 22.67
CA GLN A 131 -6.77 -6.58 23.13
C GLN A 131 -5.70 -6.66 22.05
N MET A 132 -4.45 -6.42 22.41
CA MET A 132 -3.32 -6.50 21.51
C MET A 132 -2.54 -7.78 21.79
N LYS A 133 -2.34 -8.60 20.75
CA LYS A 133 -1.53 -9.80 20.81
C LYS A 133 -0.45 -9.78 19.73
N THR A 134 0.78 -10.11 20.11
CA THR A 134 1.92 -10.23 19.22
C THR A 134 2.27 -11.70 18.99
N TYR A 135 2.72 -12.02 17.77
CA TYR A 135 3.08 -13.39 17.40
C TYR A 135 4.55 -13.41 16.94
N PRO A 136 5.47 -13.92 17.77
CA PRO A 136 6.93 -13.91 17.46
C PRO A 136 7.31 -14.71 16.23
N GLU A 137 6.58 -15.80 15.98
CA GLU A 137 6.79 -16.72 14.86
C GLU A 137 6.38 -16.15 13.49
N LEU A 138 5.58 -15.13 13.51
CA LEU A 138 5.23 -14.28 12.40
C LEU A 138 5.22 -12.86 12.94
N PRO A 139 6.05 -11.91 12.43
CA PRO A 139 6.00 -10.53 12.95
C PRO A 139 4.61 -9.94 12.66
N ALA A 140 3.66 -10.32 13.50
CA ALA A 140 2.27 -9.96 13.40
C ALA A 140 1.75 -9.42 14.74
N ILE A 141 0.87 -8.42 14.63
CA ILE A 141 0.13 -7.83 15.74
C ILE A 141 -1.35 -7.94 15.41
N ARG A 142 -2.09 -8.61 16.25
CA ARG A 142 -3.55 -8.69 16.15
C ARG A 142 -4.18 -7.83 17.23
N LEU A 143 -5.04 -6.91 16.83
CA LEU A 143 -5.95 -6.17 17.71
C LEU A 143 -7.28 -6.85 17.66
N SER A 144 -7.77 -7.32 18.80
CA SER A 144 -9.02 -8.09 18.85
C SER A 144 -10.00 -7.51 19.86
N ASP A 145 -11.27 -7.64 19.51
CA ASP A 145 -12.40 -7.41 20.39
C ASP A 145 -13.37 -8.59 20.32
N ARG A 146 -14.64 -8.37 20.67
CA ARG A 146 -15.66 -9.43 20.68
C ARG A 146 -16.06 -9.93 19.27
N GLU A 147 -15.65 -9.22 18.22
CA GLU A 147 -15.95 -9.59 16.83
C GLU A 147 -14.90 -10.55 16.24
N ALA A 148 -13.77 -10.77 16.92
CA ALA A 148 -12.76 -11.73 16.47
C ALA A 148 -13.31 -13.16 16.54
N ALA A 149 -13.34 -13.84 15.40
CA ALA A 149 -13.93 -15.18 15.25
C ALA A 149 -12.89 -16.30 15.18
N LEU A 150 -11.68 -15.99 14.69
CA LEU A 150 -10.61 -16.97 14.54
C LEU A 150 -9.85 -17.19 15.85
N ASP A 151 -9.52 -18.44 16.15
CA ASP A 151 -8.49 -18.74 17.13
C ASP A 151 -7.08 -18.32 16.61
N ASP A 152 -6.07 -18.43 17.46
CA ASP A 152 -4.72 -17.99 17.12
C ASP A 152 -4.11 -18.79 15.96
N ASP A 153 -4.34 -20.09 15.91
CA ASP A 153 -3.79 -20.95 14.87
C ASP A 153 -4.44 -20.66 13.51
N ALA A 154 -5.75 -20.46 13.48
CA ALA A 154 -6.48 -20.07 12.28
C ALA A 154 -6.06 -18.67 11.82
N PHE A 155 -5.93 -17.72 12.74
CA PHE A 155 -5.42 -16.38 12.43
C PHE A 155 -4.01 -16.43 11.84
N LEU A 156 -3.10 -17.18 12.45
CA LEU A 156 -1.73 -17.31 11.94
C LEU A 156 -1.68 -17.96 10.55
N ARG A 157 -2.52 -18.97 10.29
CA ARG A 157 -2.63 -19.56 8.94
C ARG A 157 -3.11 -18.53 7.91
N GLN A 158 -4.12 -17.74 8.26
CA GLN A 158 -4.64 -16.67 7.41
C GLN A 158 -3.58 -15.58 7.20
N ALA A 159 -2.96 -15.08 8.25
CA ALA A 159 -1.92 -14.07 8.18
C ALA A 159 -0.72 -14.51 7.32
N LYS A 160 -0.32 -15.80 7.42
CA LYS A 160 0.70 -16.40 6.55
C LYS A 160 0.26 -16.43 5.09
N ALA A 161 -1.00 -16.78 4.81
CA ALA A 161 -1.54 -16.80 3.45
C ALA A 161 -1.63 -15.40 2.85
N GLU A 162 -2.12 -14.40 3.61
CA GLU A 162 -2.26 -13.01 3.14
C GLU A 162 -0.91 -12.31 2.94
N THR A 163 0.08 -12.63 3.76
CA THR A 163 1.40 -12.01 3.67
C THR A 163 2.36 -12.75 2.73
N GLY A 164 2.02 -13.96 2.28
CA GLY A 164 2.96 -14.86 1.62
C GLY A 164 4.12 -15.29 2.54
N ARG A 165 4.01 -14.99 3.84
CA ARG A 165 5.05 -15.23 4.84
C ARG A 165 4.96 -16.68 5.34
N GLY A 166 5.56 -17.61 4.62
CA GLY A 166 5.95 -18.90 5.18
C GLY A 166 7.04 -18.70 6.23
N ALA A 167 7.22 -19.67 7.13
CA ALA A 167 8.25 -19.59 8.16
C ALA A 167 9.63 -19.27 7.53
N GLY A 168 10.06 -18.02 7.64
CA GLY A 168 11.36 -17.56 7.16
C GLY A 168 11.41 -16.32 6.27
N GLU A 169 10.30 -15.81 5.71
CA GLU A 169 10.38 -14.70 4.75
C GLU A 169 9.46 -13.52 5.08
N ASN A 170 10.01 -12.53 5.76
CA ASN A 170 9.44 -11.19 5.91
C ASN A 170 9.75 -10.33 4.67
N LYS A 171 8.98 -10.49 3.60
CA LYS A 171 9.21 -9.72 2.36
C LYS A 171 8.47 -8.38 2.40
N LEU A 172 9.17 -7.30 2.01
CA LEU A 172 8.59 -5.98 1.82
C LEU A 172 7.71 -5.95 0.57
N PRO A 173 6.53 -5.32 0.59
CA PRO A 173 5.72 -5.21 -0.61
C PRO A 173 6.38 -4.29 -1.65
N LEU A 174 6.37 -4.72 -2.90
CA LEU A 174 6.75 -3.94 -4.07
C LEU A 174 5.73 -4.20 -5.18
N TYR A 175 5.22 -3.12 -5.77
CA TYR A 175 4.19 -3.17 -6.79
C TYR A 175 4.81 -2.87 -8.15
N LEU A 176 5.02 -3.92 -8.96
CA LEU A 176 5.40 -3.76 -10.35
C LEU A 176 4.19 -3.32 -11.15
N THR A 177 4.31 -2.24 -11.91
CA THR A 177 3.24 -1.77 -12.78
C THR A 177 3.76 -1.55 -14.20
N PHE A 178 3.00 -2.04 -15.19
CA PHE A 178 3.35 -1.96 -16.60
C PHE A 178 2.31 -1.16 -17.36
N ASP A 179 2.71 -0.10 -18.02
CA ASP A 179 1.84 0.78 -18.79
C ASP A 179 1.96 0.50 -20.31
N ASP A 180 1.00 0.99 -21.09
CA ASP A 180 0.93 0.98 -22.56
C ASP A 180 0.63 -0.37 -23.22
N GLY A 181 0.66 -1.48 -22.48
CA GLY A 181 0.39 -2.82 -23.02
C GLY A 181 -1.11 -3.09 -23.28
N PRO A 182 -1.41 -4.35 -23.70
CA PRO A 182 -0.48 -5.40 -24.08
C PRO A 182 0.21 -5.15 -25.43
N THR A 183 1.42 -5.72 -25.60
CA THR A 183 2.18 -5.67 -26.87
C THR A 183 2.46 -7.08 -27.40
N SER A 184 3.19 -7.19 -28.50
CA SER A 184 3.68 -8.50 -28.99
C SER A 184 4.67 -9.18 -28.04
N HIS A 185 5.15 -8.50 -27.01
CA HIS A 185 6.10 -9.02 -26.02
C HIS A 185 5.46 -9.40 -24.69
N THR A 186 4.17 -9.12 -24.52
CA THR A 186 3.48 -9.34 -23.23
C THR A 186 3.51 -10.80 -22.80
N MET A 187 3.41 -11.74 -23.73
CA MET A 187 3.46 -13.16 -23.38
C MET A 187 4.83 -13.54 -22.78
N GLU A 188 5.94 -13.03 -23.33
CA GLU A 188 7.28 -13.21 -22.77
C GLU A 188 7.42 -12.55 -21.40
N LEU A 189 6.80 -11.38 -21.20
CA LEU A 189 6.75 -10.70 -19.91
C LEU A 189 6.04 -11.55 -18.85
N LEU A 190 4.90 -12.14 -19.20
CA LEU A 190 4.14 -13.01 -18.30
C LEU A 190 4.92 -14.29 -17.96
N ASP A 191 5.63 -14.91 -18.92
CA ASP A 191 6.50 -16.05 -18.67
C ASP A 191 7.57 -15.74 -17.59
N VAL A 192 8.18 -14.54 -17.67
CA VAL A 192 9.17 -14.10 -16.68
C VAL A 192 8.53 -13.91 -15.31
N LEU A 193 7.37 -13.27 -15.23
CA LEU A 193 6.66 -13.06 -13.97
C LEU A 193 6.24 -14.38 -13.32
N GLU A 194 5.72 -15.33 -14.12
CA GLU A 194 5.32 -16.65 -13.66
C GLU A 194 6.52 -17.42 -13.09
N ALA A 195 7.65 -17.43 -13.81
CA ALA A 195 8.87 -18.13 -13.39
C ALA A 195 9.40 -17.67 -12.03
N HIS A 196 9.11 -16.42 -11.64
CA HIS A 196 9.50 -15.83 -10.34
C HIS A 196 8.35 -15.77 -9.33
N GLY A 197 7.17 -16.32 -9.64
CA GLY A 197 5.98 -16.21 -8.78
C GLY A 197 5.53 -14.78 -8.51
N ALA A 198 5.96 -13.82 -9.35
CA ALA A 198 5.72 -12.41 -9.19
C ALA A 198 4.31 -12.02 -9.68
N LYS A 199 3.61 -11.19 -8.92
CA LYS A 199 2.36 -10.56 -9.37
C LYS A 199 2.59 -9.10 -9.73
N ALA A 200 1.83 -8.60 -10.70
CA ALA A 200 1.96 -7.24 -11.23
C ALA A 200 0.59 -6.62 -11.52
N THR A 201 0.60 -5.30 -11.80
CA THR A 201 -0.57 -4.57 -12.30
C THR A 201 -0.25 -4.01 -13.68
N PHE A 202 -1.15 -4.23 -14.63
CA PHE A 202 -1.02 -3.78 -16.01
C PHE A 202 -2.03 -2.66 -16.28
N PHE A 203 -1.59 -1.47 -16.62
CA PHE A 203 -2.46 -0.39 -17.07
C PHE A 203 -2.51 -0.40 -18.60
N VAL A 204 -3.60 -0.94 -19.13
CA VAL A 204 -3.71 -1.30 -20.55
C VAL A 204 -4.40 -0.24 -21.38
N LEU A 205 -3.99 -0.10 -22.65
CA LEU A 205 -4.66 0.71 -23.64
C LEU A 205 -5.75 -0.11 -24.35
N GLY A 206 -6.96 0.46 -24.49
CA GLY A 206 -8.09 -0.23 -25.08
C GLY A 206 -7.84 -0.80 -26.49
N PRO A 207 -7.17 -0.09 -27.40
CA PRO A 207 -6.79 -0.67 -28.72
C PRO A 207 -5.82 -1.85 -28.59
N ALA A 208 -4.92 -1.83 -27.64
CA ALA A 208 -3.98 -2.92 -27.38
C ALA A 208 -4.71 -4.17 -26.83
N VAL A 209 -5.67 -3.96 -25.92
CA VAL A 209 -6.56 -5.03 -25.41
C VAL A 209 -7.30 -5.73 -26.58
N ALA A 210 -7.85 -4.94 -27.51
CA ALA A 210 -8.56 -5.50 -28.67
C ALA A 210 -7.64 -6.26 -29.64
N LYS A 211 -6.35 -5.90 -29.68
CA LYS A 211 -5.35 -6.51 -30.54
C LYS A 211 -4.74 -7.80 -29.98
N TYR A 212 -4.61 -7.87 -28.66
CA TYR A 212 -3.98 -8.98 -27.94
C TYR A 212 -4.86 -9.49 -26.79
N PRO A 213 -6.10 -9.94 -27.06
CA PRO A 213 -7.03 -10.36 -26.02
C PRO A 213 -6.50 -11.55 -25.21
N GLU A 214 -5.79 -12.48 -25.84
CA GLU A 214 -5.19 -13.65 -25.19
C GLU A 214 -4.17 -13.29 -24.11
N ALA A 215 -3.44 -12.19 -24.29
CA ALA A 215 -2.51 -11.71 -23.27
C ALA A 215 -3.26 -11.14 -22.07
N VAL A 216 -4.41 -10.49 -22.28
CA VAL A 216 -5.25 -9.96 -21.20
C VAL A 216 -5.94 -11.09 -20.44
N GLU A 217 -6.45 -12.11 -21.14
CA GLU A 217 -7.00 -13.32 -20.51
C GLU A 217 -5.96 -13.96 -19.59
N ARG A 218 -4.74 -14.17 -20.10
CA ARG A 218 -3.64 -14.75 -19.35
C ARG A 218 -3.25 -13.89 -18.12
N MET A 219 -3.19 -12.55 -18.25
CA MET A 219 -2.97 -11.66 -17.09
C MET A 219 -3.97 -11.93 -15.96
N VAL A 220 -5.25 -12.09 -16.32
CA VAL A 220 -6.33 -12.33 -15.34
C VAL A 220 -6.21 -13.73 -14.74
N GLU A 221 -6.02 -14.75 -15.57
CA GLU A 221 -5.90 -16.16 -15.16
C GLU A 221 -4.72 -16.40 -14.23
N GLU A 222 -3.57 -15.75 -14.49
CA GLU A 222 -2.38 -15.83 -13.64
C GLU A 222 -2.48 -14.95 -12.38
N GLY A 223 -3.60 -14.26 -12.19
CA GLY A 223 -3.86 -13.48 -10.98
C GLY A 223 -3.13 -12.15 -10.94
N HIS A 224 -2.73 -11.58 -12.07
CA HIS A 224 -2.33 -10.19 -12.16
C HIS A 224 -3.53 -9.25 -12.07
N ARG A 225 -3.30 -7.96 -11.81
CA ARG A 225 -4.36 -6.95 -11.87
C ARG A 225 -4.29 -6.20 -13.19
N VAL A 226 -5.45 -5.98 -13.81
CA VAL A 226 -5.56 -5.16 -15.00
C VAL A 226 -6.26 -3.85 -14.63
N GLY A 227 -5.61 -2.72 -14.89
CA GLY A 227 -6.14 -1.36 -14.81
C GLY A 227 -6.24 -0.75 -16.21
N LEU A 228 -6.75 0.47 -16.30
CA LEU A 228 -7.05 1.16 -17.56
C LEU A 228 -6.08 2.33 -17.78
N HIS A 229 -5.58 2.47 -19.03
CA HIS A 229 -4.69 3.56 -19.43
C HIS A 229 -5.29 4.46 -20.52
N GLY A 230 -6.59 4.33 -20.77
CA GLY A 230 -7.31 5.04 -21.81
C GLY A 230 -7.27 4.34 -23.16
N MET A 231 -7.56 5.11 -24.21
CA MET A 231 -7.65 4.63 -25.59
C MET A 231 -6.55 5.16 -26.49
N THR A 232 -6.33 6.46 -26.47
CA THR A 232 -5.53 7.12 -27.50
C THR A 232 -4.08 7.33 -27.10
N HIS A 233 -3.78 7.41 -25.82
CA HIS A 233 -2.51 7.90 -25.27
C HIS A 233 -2.06 9.23 -25.93
N ASP A 234 -3.01 10.02 -26.42
CA ASP A 234 -2.78 11.32 -27.02
C ASP A 234 -3.14 12.44 -26.03
N ARG A 235 -2.14 13.24 -25.66
CA ARG A 235 -2.32 14.28 -24.63
C ARG A 235 -3.42 15.27 -25.00
N LYS A 236 -3.58 15.65 -26.28
CA LYS A 236 -4.56 16.65 -26.68
C LYS A 236 -5.97 16.07 -26.63
N ARG A 237 -6.15 14.81 -27.00
CA ARG A 237 -7.45 14.14 -26.99
C ARG A 237 -7.85 13.76 -25.57
N PHE A 238 -6.96 13.09 -24.86
CA PHE A 238 -7.24 12.61 -23.50
C PHE A 238 -7.55 13.76 -22.55
N TYR A 239 -6.78 14.85 -22.60
CA TYR A 239 -6.93 16.01 -21.73
C TYR A 239 -7.70 17.18 -22.37
N GLU A 240 -8.52 16.93 -23.38
CA GLU A 240 -9.36 17.98 -24.00
C GLU A 240 -10.36 18.55 -22.99
N ARG A 241 -11.00 17.68 -22.22
CA ARG A 241 -11.98 18.01 -21.16
C ARG A 241 -12.20 16.79 -20.27
N PRO A 242 -12.73 16.95 -19.03
CA PRO A 242 -12.99 15.84 -18.10
C PRO A 242 -13.77 14.68 -18.71
N GLN A 243 -14.83 15.00 -19.48
CA GLN A 243 -15.66 13.99 -20.14
C GLN A 243 -14.89 13.19 -21.21
N ALA A 244 -13.91 13.77 -21.88
CA ALA A 244 -13.11 13.07 -22.87
C ALA A 244 -12.24 11.98 -22.19
N SER A 245 -11.57 12.32 -21.09
CA SER A 245 -10.82 11.35 -20.29
C SER A 245 -11.72 10.23 -19.73
N LEU A 246 -12.88 10.59 -19.18
CA LEU A 246 -13.84 9.62 -18.66
C LEU A 246 -14.34 8.67 -19.77
N ASN A 247 -14.64 9.20 -20.95
CA ASN A 247 -15.09 8.39 -22.08
C ASN A 247 -14.00 7.40 -22.54
N GLU A 248 -12.73 7.82 -22.58
CA GLU A 248 -11.63 6.92 -22.92
C GLU A 248 -11.47 5.79 -21.89
N MET A 249 -11.63 6.08 -20.59
CA MET A 249 -11.59 5.05 -19.55
C MET A 249 -12.76 4.08 -19.65
N ASN A 250 -13.98 4.60 -19.89
CA ASN A 250 -15.17 3.78 -20.07
C ASN A 250 -15.02 2.86 -21.30
N GLU A 251 -14.55 3.38 -22.45
CA GLU A 251 -14.35 2.57 -23.65
C GLU A 251 -13.26 1.52 -23.44
N ALA A 252 -12.15 1.85 -22.77
CA ALA A 252 -11.11 0.89 -22.42
C ALA A 252 -11.67 -0.23 -21.52
N ASN A 253 -12.55 0.09 -20.59
CA ASN A 253 -13.21 -0.87 -19.70
C ASN A 253 -14.15 -1.81 -20.48
N GLU A 254 -14.89 -1.30 -21.46
CA GLU A 254 -15.71 -2.13 -22.35
C GLU A 254 -14.84 -3.08 -23.19
N ARG A 255 -13.65 -2.63 -23.65
CA ARG A 255 -12.70 -3.51 -24.34
C ARG A 255 -12.18 -4.61 -23.42
N LEU A 256 -11.85 -4.27 -22.19
CA LEU A 256 -11.39 -5.20 -21.17
C LEU A 256 -12.47 -6.24 -20.86
N LYS A 257 -13.72 -5.80 -20.66
CA LYS A 257 -14.85 -6.69 -20.44
C LYS A 257 -15.09 -7.66 -21.58
N LYS A 258 -14.95 -7.16 -22.82
CA LYS A 258 -15.11 -8.01 -24.02
C LYS A 258 -13.98 -9.04 -24.15
N ALA A 259 -12.74 -8.68 -23.81
CA ALA A 259 -11.58 -9.57 -23.95
C ALA A 259 -11.51 -10.64 -22.86
N ALA A 260 -11.68 -10.27 -21.59
CA ALA A 260 -11.43 -11.16 -20.46
C ALA A 260 -12.61 -11.29 -19.48
N ASN A 261 -13.79 -10.78 -19.83
CA ASN A 261 -15.01 -10.79 -18.99
C ASN A 261 -14.81 -10.18 -17.59
N VAL A 262 -13.91 -9.22 -17.45
CA VAL A 262 -13.65 -8.47 -16.22
C VAL A 262 -13.76 -6.96 -16.48
N THR A 263 -13.99 -6.19 -15.42
CA THR A 263 -13.92 -4.73 -15.42
C THR A 263 -12.91 -4.26 -14.40
N SER A 264 -12.45 -3.03 -14.52
CA SER A 264 -11.51 -2.44 -13.57
C SER A 264 -11.98 -1.08 -13.07
N SER A 265 -11.79 -0.85 -11.76
CA SER A 265 -11.89 0.47 -11.14
C SER A 265 -10.56 1.23 -11.17
N LEU A 266 -9.43 0.55 -11.41
CA LEU A 266 -8.11 1.16 -11.39
C LEU A 266 -7.83 1.89 -12.71
N ILE A 267 -7.46 3.16 -12.61
CA ILE A 267 -7.01 3.95 -13.76
C ILE A 267 -5.63 4.55 -13.50
N ARG A 268 -4.84 4.62 -14.55
CA ARG A 268 -3.63 5.45 -14.63
C ARG A 268 -3.74 6.30 -15.89
N VAL A 269 -3.62 7.62 -15.72
CA VAL A 269 -3.78 8.52 -16.86
C VAL A 269 -2.48 8.66 -17.64
N PRO A 270 -2.50 8.81 -18.96
CA PRO A 270 -1.31 9.03 -19.78
C PRO A 270 -0.44 10.18 -19.28
N TYR A 271 0.89 10.00 -19.23
CA TYR A 271 1.91 10.97 -18.79
C TYR A 271 1.87 11.31 -17.29
N GLY A 272 1.12 10.59 -16.47
CA GLY A 272 0.90 10.88 -15.06
C GLY A 272 -0.13 11.98 -14.81
N SER A 273 -0.65 12.01 -13.59
CA SER A 273 -1.80 12.86 -13.28
C SER A 273 -1.47 14.35 -13.20
N LYS A 274 -0.26 14.73 -12.77
CA LYS A 274 0.16 16.14 -12.75
C LYS A 274 0.90 16.55 -14.04
N PRO A 275 0.69 17.78 -14.51
CA PRO A 275 -0.21 18.81 -13.98
C PRO A 275 -1.64 18.80 -14.59
N TYR A 276 -1.94 17.89 -15.52
CA TYR A 276 -3.09 18.00 -16.40
C TYR A 276 -4.40 17.44 -15.83
N PHE A 277 -4.35 16.41 -15.00
CA PHE A 277 -5.54 15.76 -14.44
C PHE A 277 -6.02 16.52 -13.19
N THR A 278 -6.55 17.75 -13.44
CA THR A 278 -7.00 18.68 -12.39
C THR A 278 -8.20 18.14 -11.60
N LYS A 279 -8.67 18.91 -10.63
CA LYS A 279 -9.78 18.50 -9.75
C LYS A 279 -11.02 18.05 -10.54
N ASP A 280 -11.41 18.77 -11.60
CA ASP A 280 -12.61 18.46 -12.38
C ASP A 280 -12.52 17.09 -13.07
N TYR A 281 -11.33 16.71 -13.55
CA TYR A 281 -11.08 15.38 -14.12
C TYR A 281 -11.18 14.29 -13.06
N ARG A 282 -10.57 14.52 -11.89
CA ARG A 282 -10.62 13.56 -10.77
C ARG A 282 -12.03 13.40 -10.23
N ASP A 283 -12.79 14.50 -10.11
CA ASP A 283 -14.20 14.45 -9.68
C ASP A 283 -15.04 13.62 -10.65
N ALA A 284 -14.87 13.83 -11.96
CA ALA A 284 -15.63 13.10 -12.98
C ALA A 284 -15.32 11.60 -12.96
N THR A 285 -14.05 11.23 -12.83
CA THR A 285 -13.65 9.80 -12.80
C THR A 285 -13.98 9.14 -11.47
N ALA A 286 -13.80 9.82 -10.33
CA ALA A 286 -14.18 9.30 -9.02
C ALA A 286 -15.70 9.10 -8.89
N ALA A 287 -16.51 10.02 -9.42
CA ALA A 287 -17.96 9.87 -9.47
C ALA A 287 -18.42 8.65 -10.30
N ALA A 288 -17.61 8.23 -11.27
CA ALA A 288 -17.83 7.01 -12.06
C ALA A 288 -17.26 5.74 -11.41
N GLY A 289 -16.69 5.84 -10.19
CA GLY A 289 -16.14 4.70 -9.44
C GLY A 289 -14.69 4.36 -9.77
N TYR A 290 -13.98 5.20 -10.53
CA TYR A 290 -12.58 4.98 -10.84
C TYR A 290 -11.66 5.49 -9.75
N ARG A 291 -10.53 4.80 -9.56
CA ARG A 291 -9.49 5.05 -8.57
C ARG A 291 -8.17 5.36 -9.28
N LEU A 292 -7.69 6.58 -9.09
CA LEU A 292 -6.51 7.12 -9.80
C LEU A 292 -5.20 6.64 -9.16
N TRP A 293 -4.35 5.98 -9.94
CA TRP A 293 -3.03 5.53 -9.54
C TRP A 293 -1.93 6.17 -10.37
N ASP A 294 -0.96 6.78 -9.71
CA ASP A 294 0.34 7.12 -10.28
C ASP A 294 1.42 6.13 -9.79
N TRP A 295 2.62 6.58 -9.62
CA TRP A 295 3.79 5.81 -9.16
C TRP A 295 4.64 6.66 -8.21
N ASN A 296 5.56 6.04 -7.49
CA ASN A 296 6.59 6.75 -6.72
C ASN A 296 8.02 6.39 -7.16
N LEU A 297 8.15 5.47 -8.12
CA LEU A 297 9.40 5.14 -8.78
C LEU A 297 9.20 5.12 -10.30
N ASP A 298 9.73 6.13 -11.00
CA ASP A 298 9.81 6.16 -12.46
C ASP A 298 11.14 5.57 -12.90
N THR A 299 11.09 4.42 -13.55
CA THR A 299 12.29 3.74 -14.04
C THR A 299 12.90 4.41 -15.26
N VAL A 300 12.09 5.19 -16.00
CA VAL A 300 12.42 5.73 -17.34
C VAL A 300 12.99 4.66 -18.27
N ASP A 301 12.49 3.43 -18.19
CA ASP A 301 13.00 2.24 -18.89
C ASP A 301 13.12 2.43 -20.42
N TRP A 302 12.26 3.26 -20.98
CA TRP A 302 12.28 3.63 -22.38
C TRP A 302 13.56 4.35 -22.83
N LYS A 303 14.37 4.90 -21.92
CA LYS A 303 15.66 5.56 -22.21
C LYS A 303 16.80 4.58 -22.38
N TYR A 304 16.69 3.38 -21.80
CA TYR A 304 17.83 2.46 -21.67
C TYR A 304 18.18 1.68 -22.95
N LYS A 305 17.28 1.59 -23.94
CA LYS A 305 17.57 1.08 -25.31
C LYS A 305 18.50 -0.15 -25.37
N GLY A 306 18.28 -1.15 -24.50
CA GLY A 306 19.10 -2.36 -24.39
C GLY A 306 20.12 -2.37 -23.24
N ASP A 307 20.35 -1.26 -22.57
CA ASP A 307 21.20 -1.20 -21.36
C ASP A 307 20.45 -1.75 -20.13
N THR A 308 20.45 -3.08 -20.00
CA THR A 308 19.81 -3.80 -18.88
C THR A 308 20.54 -3.55 -17.56
N ASP A 309 21.86 -3.34 -17.57
CA ASP A 309 22.66 -3.10 -16.37
C ASP A 309 22.37 -1.72 -15.78
N GLY A 310 22.27 -0.71 -16.62
CA GLY A 310 21.90 0.65 -16.21
C GLY A 310 20.50 0.69 -15.63
N LEU A 311 19.53 0.00 -16.25
CA LEU A 311 18.16 -0.09 -15.76
C LEU A 311 18.10 -0.79 -14.37
N LEU A 312 18.76 -1.94 -14.23
CA LEU A 312 18.85 -2.66 -12.96
C LEU A 312 19.45 -1.79 -11.85
N LYS A 313 20.58 -1.12 -12.14
CA LYS A 313 21.25 -0.22 -11.19
C LYS A 313 20.30 0.88 -10.70
N LYS A 314 19.64 1.57 -11.64
CA LYS A 314 18.68 2.63 -11.31
C LYS A 314 17.56 2.13 -10.40
N ILE A 315 16.91 1.02 -10.76
CA ILE A 315 15.81 0.47 -9.97
C ILE A 315 16.27 0.14 -8.55
N LYS A 316 17.42 -0.52 -8.39
CA LYS A 316 17.98 -0.83 -7.06
C LYS A 316 18.26 0.41 -6.21
N GLU A 317 18.83 1.45 -6.81
CA GLU A 317 19.14 2.70 -6.10
C GLU A 317 17.86 3.41 -5.63
N ASP A 318 16.84 3.50 -6.50
CA ASP A 318 15.59 4.16 -6.19
C ASP A 318 14.74 3.37 -5.18
N VAL A 319 14.69 2.04 -5.32
CA VAL A 319 14.02 1.16 -4.35
C VAL A 319 14.64 1.31 -2.96
N ARG A 320 15.99 1.31 -2.85
CA ARG A 320 16.67 1.53 -1.57
C ARG A 320 16.40 2.91 -0.99
N LYS A 321 16.23 3.94 -1.83
CA LYS A 321 15.83 5.28 -1.38
C LYS A 321 14.42 5.25 -0.77
N LEU A 322 13.45 4.62 -1.45
CA LEU A 322 12.08 4.47 -0.93
C LEU A 322 12.04 3.63 0.36
N LYS A 323 12.87 2.57 0.44
CA LYS A 323 13.02 1.77 1.67
C LYS A 323 13.42 2.64 2.86
N ARG A 324 14.43 3.51 2.69
CA ARG A 324 14.86 4.45 3.76
C ARG A 324 13.78 5.47 4.13
N GLN A 325 12.82 5.71 3.25
CA GLN A 325 11.67 6.59 3.49
C GLN A 325 10.46 5.84 4.10
N GLY A 326 10.57 4.52 4.29
CA GLY A 326 9.46 3.71 4.79
C GLY A 326 8.28 3.63 3.80
N THR A 327 8.54 3.75 2.49
CA THR A 327 7.51 3.81 1.46
C THR A 327 7.60 2.60 0.53
N ALA A 328 6.47 1.91 0.29
CA ALA A 328 6.42 0.81 -0.66
C ALA A 328 6.64 1.33 -2.09
N PRO A 329 7.53 0.70 -2.86
CA PRO A 329 7.70 1.05 -4.26
C PRO A 329 6.47 0.68 -5.10
N VAL A 330 5.89 1.68 -5.80
CA VAL A 330 5.00 1.49 -6.95
C VAL A 330 5.81 1.87 -8.18
N VAL A 331 6.28 0.85 -8.89
CA VAL A 331 7.30 0.98 -9.93
C VAL A 331 6.64 1.12 -11.30
N LEU A 332 6.89 2.22 -12.00
CA LEU A 332 6.47 2.40 -13.38
C LEU A 332 7.47 1.74 -14.33
N LEU A 333 6.97 0.81 -15.11
CA LEU A 333 7.63 0.10 -16.20
C LEU A 333 6.73 0.12 -17.45
N HIS A 334 7.29 -0.27 -18.59
CA HIS A 334 6.53 -0.47 -19.82
C HIS A 334 6.82 -1.86 -20.39
N ASP A 335 5.87 -2.39 -21.14
CA ASP A 335 5.99 -3.66 -21.85
C ASP A 335 6.93 -3.50 -23.07
N ARG A 336 8.24 -3.48 -22.78
CA ARG A 336 9.30 -3.25 -23.76
C ARG A 336 10.37 -4.32 -23.68
N LYS A 337 10.97 -4.63 -24.81
CA LYS A 337 12.03 -5.65 -24.93
C LYS A 337 13.18 -5.45 -23.93
N THR A 338 13.67 -4.22 -23.74
CA THR A 338 14.73 -3.94 -22.76
C THR A 338 14.30 -4.23 -21.34
N THR A 339 13.09 -3.83 -20.98
CA THR A 339 12.48 -4.09 -19.65
C THR A 339 12.37 -5.58 -19.41
N ILE A 340 11.81 -6.34 -20.35
CA ILE A 340 11.64 -7.79 -20.27
C ILE A 340 12.99 -8.50 -20.13
N SER A 341 13.97 -8.12 -20.95
CA SER A 341 15.33 -8.69 -20.86
C SER A 341 16.04 -8.41 -19.53
N ALA A 342 15.73 -7.28 -18.86
CA ALA A 342 16.29 -6.94 -17.57
C ALA A 342 15.52 -7.56 -16.39
N LEU A 343 14.24 -7.88 -16.60
CA LEU A 343 13.29 -8.22 -15.54
C LEU A 343 13.71 -9.43 -14.68
N PRO A 344 14.22 -10.54 -15.22
CA PRO A 344 14.67 -11.67 -14.38
C PRO A 344 15.69 -11.22 -13.33
N ARG A 345 16.70 -10.48 -13.75
CA ARG A 345 17.75 -9.95 -12.86
C ARG A 345 17.24 -8.91 -11.87
N ILE A 346 16.24 -8.12 -12.27
CA ILE A 346 15.58 -7.15 -11.39
C ILE A 346 14.81 -7.91 -10.29
N LEU A 347 14.04 -8.92 -10.65
CA LEU A 347 13.27 -9.73 -9.71
C LEU A 347 14.19 -10.46 -8.72
N GLU A 348 15.21 -11.18 -9.22
CA GLU A 348 16.20 -11.85 -8.38
C GLU A 348 16.87 -10.89 -7.39
N ALA A 349 17.31 -9.72 -7.86
CA ALA A 349 18.03 -8.76 -7.04
C ALA A 349 17.13 -8.15 -5.95
N LEU A 350 15.86 -7.85 -6.26
CA LEU A 350 14.90 -7.28 -5.32
C LEU A 350 14.37 -8.35 -4.36
N GLU A 351 14.19 -9.59 -4.83
CA GLU A 351 13.85 -10.71 -3.97
C GLU A 351 14.94 -11.00 -2.94
N ALA A 352 16.21 -10.97 -3.36
CA ALA A 352 17.36 -11.07 -2.46
C ALA A 352 17.46 -9.89 -1.45
N GLU A 353 16.89 -8.73 -1.76
CA GLU A 353 16.77 -7.59 -0.85
C GLU A 353 15.50 -7.66 0.04
N GLY A 354 14.76 -8.77 -0.03
CA GLY A 354 13.61 -9.06 0.82
C GLY A 354 12.29 -8.47 0.32
N TYR A 355 12.10 -8.28 -1.00
CA TYR A 355 10.83 -7.82 -1.56
C TYR A 355 9.94 -8.97 -2.03
N ALA A 356 8.62 -8.81 -1.85
CA ALA A 356 7.58 -9.60 -2.51
C ALA A 356 6.89 -8.75 -3.59
N PHE A 357 6.66 -9.35 -4.75
CA PHE A 357 6.02 -8.68 -5.88
C PHE A 357 4.51 -8.88 -5.81
N LEU A 358 3.80 -7.81 -5.50
CA LEU A 358 2.35 -7.82 -5.30
C LEU A 358 1.66 -6.99 -6.38
N ARG A 359 0.39 -7.30 -6.63
CA ARG A 359 -0.48 -6.48 -7.46
C ARG A 359 -1.22 -5.43 -6.63
N ILE A 360 -1.65 -4.35 -7.26
CA ILE A 360 -2.54 -3.35 -6.65
C ILE A 360 -3.93 -3.96 -6.46
N GLU A 361 -4.50 -3.81 -5.28
CA GLU A 361 -5.87 -4.26 -4.98
C GLU A 361 -6.84 -3.09 -4.90
N ASP A 362 -8.14 -3.34 -5.18
CA ASP A 362 -9.18 -2.31 -5.13
C ASP A 362 -9.38 -1.72 -3.74
N SER A 363 -9.04 -2.48 -2.69
CA SER A 363 -9.13 -2.04 -1.29
C SER A 363 -8.02 -1.09 -0.86
N MET A 364 -6.95 -0.98 -1.65
CA MET A 364 -5.80 -0.14 -1.32
C MET A 364 -6.13 1.33 -1.55
N GLU A 365 -5.60 2.20 -0.69
CA GLU A 365 -5.69 3.64 -0.90
C GLU A 365 -4.84 4.05 -2.12
N PRO A 366 -5.42 4.81 -3.10
CA PRO A 366 -4.69 5.15 -4.31
C PRO A 366 -3.48 6.05 -4.04
N LEU A 367 -2.33 5.65 -4.55
CA LEU A 367 -1.15 6.50 -4.61
C LEU A 367 -1.23 7.36 -5.89
N ASN A 368 -1.35 8.67 -5.73
CA ASN A 368 -1.31 9.59 -6.87
C ASN A 368 -0.64 10.92 -6.51
N PHE A 369 -0.21 11.65 -7.52
CA PHE A 369 0.53 12.90 -7.32
C PHE A 369 -0.29 14.02 -6.68
N TRP A 370 -1.62 13.93 -6.67
CA TRP A 370 -2.52 14.90 -6.08
C TRP A 370 -2.85 14.61 -4.61
N GLN A 371 -2.47 13.45 -4.08
CA GLN A 371 -2.89 12.97 -2.77
C GLN A 371 -4.43 12.91 -2.66
N ASP A 372 -5.08 12.49 -3.74
CA ASP A 372 -6.53 12.30 -3.84
C ASP A 372 -6.82 10.82 -3.58
N HIS A 373 -7.40 10.51 -2.45
CA HIS A 373 -7.56 9.16 -1.93
C HIS A 373 -8.87 8.48 -2.32
N ARG A 374 -9.60 9.07 -3.26
CA ARG A 374 -10.86 8.55 -3.78
C ARG A 374 -10.69 7.46 -4.79
#